data_a9eb52c95342ae2723a538b85b0b8ffa
#
_entry.id   a9eb52c95342ae2723a538b85b0b8ffa
#
_cell.length_a   1.000
_cell.length_b   1.000
_cell.length_c   1.000
_cell.angle_alpha   90.00
_cell.angle_beta   90.00
_cell.angle_gamma   90.00
#
_symmetry.space_group_name_H-M   'P 1'
#
loop_
_entity.id
_entity.type
_entity.pdbx_description
1 polymer ?
#
loop_
_entity_poly.entity_id
_entity_poly.type
_entity_poly.pdbx_seq_one_letter_code
_entity_poly.pdbx_strand_id
1 'polypeptide(L)'
;MTIAFIRTYNNKQNSEVQEAVIREFAESQKIEIGKWAKEAGNSPRANRRLESIVKSLSPGDEILVSDISRVSRKMIEIIHIILLCIERKVTLRSV
;
A
#
# COMPACT_ATOMS: atom_id res chain seq x y z
N MET A 1 6.34 -10.24 -7.00
CA MET A 1 5.04 -9.64 -7.26
C MET A 1 4.94 -8.27 -6.65
N THR A 2 4.32 -7.34 -7.33
CA THR A 2 4.13 -5.98 -6.83
C THR A 2 2.64 -5.70 -6.72
N ILE A 3 2.20 -5.23 -5.55
CA ILE A 3 0.83 -4.82 -5.30
C ILE A 3 0.81 -3.32 -5.08
N ALA A 4 -0.11 -2.62 -5.73
CA ALA A 4 -0.36 -1.21 -5.46
C ALA A 4 -1.53 -1.11 -4.48
N PHE A 5 -1.34 -0.38 -3.40
CA PHE A 5 -2.36 -0.19 -2.39
C PHE A 5 -2.82 1.26 -2.37
N ILE A 6 -4.13 1.45 -2.53
CA ILE A 6 -4.77 2.76 -2.53
C ILE A 6 -5.75 2.82 -1.37
N ARG A 7 -5.69 3.90 -0.61
CA ARG A 7 -6.63 4.13 0.49
C ARG A 7 -7.17 5.55 0.42
N THR A 8 -8.49 5.67 0.47
CA THR A 8 -9.17 6.96 0.54
C THR A 8 -9.86 7.09 1.88
N TYR A 9 -9.78 8.28 2.48
CA TYR A 9 -10.45 8.55 3.76
C TYR A 9 -11.78 9.25 3.57
N ASN A 10 -11.82 10.31 2.78
CA ASN A 10 -13.02 11.13 2.62
C ASN A 10 -13.37 11.50 1.18
N ASN A 11 -12.49 11.27 0.22
CA ASN A 11 -12.66 11.81 -1.13
C ASN A 11 -12.26 10.79 -2.19
N LYS A 12 -13.20 10.44 -3.06
CA LYS A 12 -12.96 9.50 -4.15
C LYS A 12 -11.96 10.01 -5.18
N GLN A 13 -11.83 11.34 -5.34
CA GLN A 13 -10.88 11.93 -6.27
C GLN A 13 -9.44 11.56 -5.95
N ASN A 14 -9.12 11.36 -4.66
CA ASN A 14 -7.78 10.96 -4.25
C ASN A 14 -7.39 9.58 -4.78
N SER A 15 -8.36 8.71 -5.04
CA SER A 15 -8.09 7.39 -5.61
C SER A 15 -7.45 7.50 -6.98
N GLU A 16 -7.98 8.36 -7.83
CA GLU A 16 -7.44 8.57 -9.18
C GLU A 16 -6.05 9.20 -9.15
N VAL A 17 -5.84 10.15 -8.25
CA VAL A 17 -4.53 10.81 -8.09
C VAL A 17 -3.49 9.79 -7.60
N GLN A 18 -3.84 8.99 -6.61
CA GLN A 18 -2.94 7.94 -6.10
C GLN A 18 -2.60 6.95 -7.19
N GLU A 19 -3.59 6.52 -7.95
CA GLU A 19 -3.38 5.58 -9.05
C GLU A 19 -2.44 6.15 -10.10
N ALA A 20 -2.65 7.40 -10.49
CA ALA A 20 -1.79 8.06 -11.48
C ALA A 20 -0.34 8.16 -11.00
N VAL A 21 -0.12 8.54 -9.75
CA VAL A 21 1.21 8.65 -9.16
C VAL A 21 1.92 7.29 -9.15
N ILE A 22 1.20 6.25 -8.73
CA ILE A 22 1.78 4.90 -8.67
C ILE A 22 2.08 4.37 -10.07
N ARG A 23 1.18 4.57 -11.03
CA ARG A 23 1.40 4.14 -12.41
C ARG A 23 2.60 4.82 -13.04
N GLU A 24 2.73 6.12 -12.85
CA GLU A 24 3.87 6.87 -13.37
C GLU A 24 5.18 6.35 -12.80
N PHE A 25 5.21 6.12 -11.50
CA PHE A 25 6.39 5.55 -10.85
C PHE A 25 6.72 4.16 -11.41
N ALA A 26 5.72 3.29 -11.48
CA ALA A 26 5.91 1.93 -11.98
C ALA A 26 6.42 1.92 -13.41
N GLU A 27 5.88 2.78 -14.27
CA GLU A 27 6.34 2.89 -15.64
C GLU A 27 7.79 3.38 -15.71
N SER A 28 8.16 4.36 -14.89
CA SER A 28 9.53 4.89 -14.88
C SER A 28 10.54 3.87 -14.40
N GLN A 29 10.14 2.96 -13.52
CA GLN A 29 11.01 1.92 -12.97
C GLN A 29 10.85 0.58 -13.68
N LYS A 30 10.00 0.51 -14.70
CA LYS A 30 9.68 -0.72 -15.43
C LYS A 30 9.19 -1.83 -14.50
N ILE A 31 8.35 -1.46 -13.54
CA ILE A 31 7.72 -2.38 -12.61
C ILE A 31 6.34 -2.74 -13.13
N GLU A 32 6.04 -4.04 -13.18
CA GLU A 32 4.71 -4.51 -13.53
C GLU A 32 3.92 -4.71 -12.25
N ILE A 33 2.77 -4.01 -12.14
CA ILE A 33 1.89 -4.13 -10.99
C ILE A 33 0.95 -5.31 -11.21
N GLY A 34 1.09 -6.33 -10.36
CA GLY A 34 0.29 -7.55 -10.50
C GLY A 34 -1.12 -7.42 -9.94
N LYS A 35 -1.34 -6.52 -8.99
CA LYS A 35 -2.65 -6.35 -8.37
C LYS A 35 -2.80 -4.94 -7.80
N TRP A 36 -4.01 -4.40 -7.92
CA TRP A 36 -4.42 -3.13 -7.32
C TRP A 36 -5.40 -3.43 -6.19
N ALA A 37 -5.08 -3.01 -4.98
CA ALA A 37 -5.96 -3.14 -3.83
C ALA A 37 -6.43 -1.75 -3.41
N LYS A 38 -7.74 -1.58 -3.28
CA LYS A 38 -8.35 -0.30 -2.92
C LYS A 38 -9.18 -0.46 -1.65
N GLU A 39 -8.97 0.42 -0.69
CA GLU A 39 -9.74 0.48 0.54
C GLU A 39 -10.26 1.87 0.77
N ALA A 40 -11.46 1.97 1.32
CA ALA A 40 -12.09 3.24 1.64
C ALA A 40 -12.35 3.34 3.14
N GLY A 41 -12.21 4.56 3.67
CA GLY A 41 -12.53 4.83 5.07
C GLY A 41 -11.37 4.66 6.02
N ASN A 42 -11.64 5.02 7.27
CA ASN A 42 -10.66 5.03 8.36
C ASN A 42 -10.98 3.96 9.40
N SER A 43 -11.55 2.84 8.96
CA SER A 43 -11.96 1.78 9.87
C SER A 43 -10.82 0.81 10.15
N PRO A 44 -10.86 0.12 11.30
CA PRO A 44 -9.89 -0.95 11.59
C PRO A 44 -9.89 -2.05 10.52
N ARG A 45 -10.99 -2.19 9.79
CA ARG A 45 -11.12 -3.17 8.71
C ARG A 45 -10.09 -2.93 7.59
N ALA A 46 -9.88 -1.66 7.22
CA ALA A 46 -8.90 -1.33 6.18
C ALA A 46 -7.49 -1.70 6.62
N ASN A 47 -7.16 -1.49 7.90
CA ASN A 47 -5.85 -1.86 8.43
C ASN A 47 -5.67 -3.38 8.45
N ARG A 48 -6.70 -4.13 8.81
CA ARG A 48 -6.66 -5.60 8.77
C ARG A 48 -6.50 -6.11 7.34
N ARG A 49 -7.10 -5.42 6.37
CA ARG A 49 -6.95 -5.77 4.97
C ARG A 49 -5.50 -5.63 4.51
N LEU A 50 -4.87 -4.52 4.85
CA LEU A 50 -3.46 -4.29 4.50
C LEU A 50 -2.55 -5.31 5.18
N GLU A 51 -2.78 -5.59 6.45
CA GLU A 51 -2.04 -6.62 7.18
C GLU A 51 -2.18 -7.98 6.50
N SER A 52 -3.40 -8.33 6.09
CA SER A 52 -3.68 -9.57 5.37
C SER A 52 -2.92 -9.64 4.04
N ILE A 53 -2.86 -8.53 3.32
CA ILE A 53 -2.12 -8.45 2.07
C ILE A 53 -0.63 -8.72 2.31
N VAL A 54 -0.04 -8.08 3.32
CA VAL A 54 1.38 -8.31 3.66
C VAL A 54 1.62 -9.78 3.97
N LYS A 55 0.74 -10.39 4.75
CA LYS A 55 0.87 -11.81 5.13
C LYS A 55 0.72 -12.77 3.95
N SER A 56 0.04 -12.35 2.89
CA SER A 56 -0.15 -13.17 1.70
C SER A 56 1.03 -13.11 0.73
N LEU A 57 1.93 -12.16 0.91
CA LEU A 57 3.06 -11.96 0.02
C LEU A 57 4.24 -12.81 0.42
N SER A 58 5.12 -13.08 -0.55
CA SER A 58 6.35 -13.85 -0.36
C SER A 58 7.53 -12.91 -0.15
N PRO A 59 8.62 -13.40 0.46
CA PRO A 59 9.85 -12.59 0.57
C PRO A 59 10.29 -12.08 -0.81
N GLY A 60 10.61 -10.79 -0.87
CA GLY A 60 11.01 -10.13 -2.11
C GLY A 60 9.86 -9.43 -2.83
N ASP A 61 8.63 -9.68 -2.42
CA ASP A 61 7.48 -8.96 -2.99
C ASP A 61 7.43 -7.52 -2.48
N GLU A 62 6.65 -6.69 -3.15
CA GLU A 62 6.62 -5.24 -2.88
C GLU A 62 5.21 -4.70 -2.86
N ILE A 63 4.99 -3.73 -1.96
CA ILE A 63 3.75 -2.96 -1.91
C ILE A 63 4.10 -1.50 -2.21
N LEU A 64 3.39 -0.89 -3.16
CA LEU A 64 3.54 0.52 -3.51
C LEU A 64 2.36 1.31 -2.97
N VAL A 65 2.66 2.43 -2.32
CA VAL A 65 1.66 3.42 -1.90
C VAL A 65 2.09 4.79 -2.40
N SER A 66 1.15 5.69 -2.64
CA SER A 66 1.48 7.03 -3.12
C SER A 66 2.20 7.86 -2.04
N ASP A 67 1.85 7.66 -0.79
CA ASP A 67 2.51 8.26 0.37
C ASP A 67 2.22 7.41 1.60
N ILE A 68 3.02 7.59 2.65
CA ILE A 68 2.93 6.73 3.83
C ILE A 68 1.61 6.90 4.61
N SER A 69 0.92 8.03 4.45
CA SER A 69 -0.36 8.25 5.11
C SER A 69 -1.46 7.31 4.61
N ARG A 70 -1.22 6.63 3.46
CA ARG A 70 -2.18 5.65 2.93
C ARG A 70 -2.14 4.35 3.70
N VAL A 71 -1.06 4.08 4.42
CA VAL A 71 -0.98 2.91 5.30
C VAL A 71 -1.93 3.09 6.48
N SER A 72 -1.86 4.23 7.16
CA SER A 72 -2.76 4.61 8.24
C SER A 72 -2.53 6.08 8.60
N ARG A 73 -3.48 6.66 9.32
CA ARG A 73 -3.34 7.98 9.93
C ARG A 73 -2.71 7.89 11.32
N LYS A 74 -2.62 6.70 11.88
CA LYS A 74 -2.08 6.49 13.23
C LYS A 74 -0.66 5.96 13.14
N MET A 75 0.26 6.65 13.77
CA MET A 75 1.68 6.30 13.76
C MET A 75 1.91 4.87 14.23
N ILE A 76 1.22 4.45 15.28
CA ILE A 76 1.39 3.10 15.82
C ILE A 76 1.01 2.02 14.79
N GLU A 77 -0.01 2.27 13.99
CA GLU A 77 -0.43 1.34 12.95
C GLU A 77 0.55 1.30 11.78
N ILE A 78 1.12 2.46 11.44
CA ILE A 78 2.16 2.55 10.40
C ILE A 78 3.37 1.74 10.82
N ILE A 79 3.81 1.91 12.07
CA ILE A 79 4.96 1.18 12.63
C ILE A 79 4.68 -0.32 12.61
N HIS A 80 3.47 -0.74 13.00
CA HIS A 80 3.08 -2.15 12.99
C HIS A 80 3.22 -2.75 11.58
N ILE A 81 2.73 -2.06 10.56
CA ILE A 81 2.81 -2.54 9.19
C ILE A 81 4.26 -2.59 8.70
N ILE A 82 5.05 -1.57 9.03
CA ILE A 82 6.48 -1.55 8.64
C ILE A 82 7.22 -2.73 9.26
N LEU A 83 7.00 -2.99 10.55
CA LEU A 83 7.65 -4.12 11.23
C LEU A 83 7.20 -5.46 10.64
N LEU A 84 5.94 -5.58 10.29
CA LEU A 84 5.43 -6.80 9.66
C LEU A 84 6.07 -7.01 8.29
N CYS A 85 6.22 -5.95 7.51
CA CYS A 85 6.90 -6.03 6.21
C CYS A 85 8.36 -6.46 6.36
N ILE A 86 9.07 -5.91 7.34
CA ILE A 86 10.45 -6.28 7.61
C ILE A 86 10.53 -7.76 8.00
N GLU A 87 9.68 -8.20 8.89
CA GLU A 87 9.64 -9.60 9.33
C GLU A 87 9.40 -10.55 8.17
N ARG A 88 8.54 -10.19 7.25
CA ARG A 88 8.18 -11.04 6.12
C ARG A 88 9.03 -10.79 4.87
N LYS A 89 9.99 -9.90 4.96
CA LYS A 89 10.88 -9.53 3.85
C LYS A 89 10.12 -9.00 2.64
N VAL A 90 9.06 -8.24 2.91
CA VAL A 90 8.26 -7.53 1.91
C VAL A 90 8.68 -6.08 1.94
N THR A 91 8.87 -5.47 0.78
CA THR A 91 9.22 -4.06 0.68
C THR A 91 7.96 -3.22 0.66
N LEU A 92 7.88 -2.22 1.53
CA LEU A 92 6.84 -1.19 1.48
C LEU A 92 7.50 0.07 0.93
N ARG A 93 7.03 0.53 -0.21
CA ARG A 93 7.61 1.71 -0.87
C ARG A 93 6.58 2.82 -1.01
N SER A 94 6.92 3.99 -0.49
CA SER A 94 6.19 5.23 -0.72
C SER A 94 6.81 5.90 -1.95
N VAL A 95 6.02 6.11 -2.98
CA VAL A 95 6.52 6.63 -4.26
C VAL A 95 6.55 8.16 -4.35
#